data_339b3bac64850c32dd2ebbab5f578183
#
_entry.id   339b3bac64850c32dd2ebbab5f578183
#
_cell.length_a   1.000
_cell.length_b   1.000
_cell.length_c   1.000
_cell.angle_alpha   90.00
_cell.angle_beta   90.00
_cell.angle_gamma   90.00
#
_symmetry.space_group_name_H-M   'P 1'
#
loop_
_entity.id
_entity.type
_entity.pdbx_description
1 polymer ?
#
loop_
_entity_poly.entity_id
_entity_poly.type
_entity_poly.pdbx_seq_one_letter_code
_entity_poly.pdbx_strand_id
1 'polypeptide(L)'
;MKALVLGLIYAASTTSVLATDPSVPYPKGYRDWHHVKSMVIKEGHPLFASFGGIHHLYANDKAIKGYRGKSFPDGSVIIFDLLEDVQDGSAVTEGARKVVGVMHKDSKKFKTTGGWGFEGFGGGDPSKRVVGSNAAS
;
A
#
# COMPACT_ATOMS: atom_id res chain seq x y z
N MET A 1 -34.04 -52.86 36.57
CA MET A 1 -33.11 -51.75 36.83
C MET A 1 -32.66 -51.24 35.48
N LYS A 2 -33.12 -50.03 35.09
CA LYS A 2 -32.74 -49.39 33.82
C LYS A 2 -31.71 -48.32 34.13
N ALA A 3 -30.48 -48.49 33.64
CA ALA A 3 -29.42 -47.49 33.76
C ALA A 3 -29.61 -46.41 32.68
N LEU A 4 -29.78 -45.16 33.10
CA LEU A 4 -29.84 -43.97 32.25
C LEU A 4 -28.41 -43.47 32.03
N VAL A 5 -27.86 -43.59 30.81
CA VAL A 5 -26.59 -43.01 30.47
C VAL A 5 -26.84 -41.58 29.99
N LEU A 6 -26.43 -40.62 30.81
CA LEU A 6 -26.48 -39.18 30.47
C LEU A 6 -25.25 -38.85 29.64
N GLY A 7 -25.42 -38.69 28.32
CA GLY A 7 -24.35 -38.25 27.43
C GLY A 7 -24.14 -36.75 27.56
N LEU A 8 -22.98 -36.33 28.06
CA LEU A 8 -22.52 -34.93 28.12
C LEU A 8 -22.03 -34.50 26.73
N ILE A 9 -22.84 -33.67 26.06
CA ILE A 9 -22.42 -33.06 24.78
C ILE A 9 -21.55 -31.84 25.11
N TYR A 10 -20.24 -31.97 24.90
CA TYR A 10 -19.28 -30.85 24.96
C TYR A 10 -19.43 -30.04 23.68
N ALA A 11 -20.08 -28.90 23.73
CA ALA A 11 -20.08 -27.91 22.65
C ALA A 11 -18.74 -27.17 22.67
N ALA A 12 -17.82 -27.53 21.77
CA ALA A 12 -16.59 -26.78 21.55
C ALA A 12 -16.93 -25.48 20.82
N SER A 13 -16.96 -24.36 21.56
CA SER A 13 -17.07 -23.03 20.99
C SER A 13 -15.73 -22.69 20.33
N THR A 14 -15.65 -22.83 19.01
CA THR A 14 -14.53 -22.30 18.23
C THR A 14 -14.68 -20.79 18.13
N THR A 15 -13.99 -20.05 18.99
CA THR A 15 -13.77 -18.62 18.81
C THR A 15 -12.87 -18.41 17.60
N SER A 16 -13.47 -18.06 16.46
CA SER A 16 -12.73 -17.53 15.32
C SER A 16 -12.09 -16.22 15.74
N VAL A 17 -10.80 -16.25 16.05
CA VAL A 17 -9.99 -15.04 16.13
C VAL A 17 -9.91 -14.51 14.70
N LEU A 18 -10.69 -13.46 14.40
CA LEU A 18 -10.53 -12.69 13.18
C LEU A 18 -9.11 -12.10 13.24
N ALA A 19 -8.20 -12.70 12.48
CA ALA A 19 -6.89 -12.11 12.25
C ALA A 19 -7.13 -10.73 11.65
N THR A 20 -6.76 -9.68 12.38
CA THR A 20 -6.76 -8.31 11.84
C THR A 20 -5.73 -8.32 10.71
N ASP A 21 -6.19 -8.26 9.46
CA ASP A 21 -5.32 -8.15 8.30
C ASP A 21 -4.57 -6.81 8.39
N PRO A 22 -3.24 -6.81 8.61
CA PRO A 22 -2.46 -5.58 8.69
C PRO A 22 -2.21 -4.97 7.32
N SER A 23 -2.81 -5.50 6.25
CA SER A 23 -2.50 -5.10 4.90
C SER A 23 -2.94 -3.67 4.59
N VAL A 24 -2.12 -2.99 3.79
CA VAL A 24 -2.45 -1.71 3.18
C VAL A 24 -3.38 -1.97 1.99
N PRO A 25 -4.54 -1.30 1.88
CA PRO A 25 -5.46 -1.53 0.77
C PRO A 25 -4.92 -0.98 -0.56
N TYR A 26 -5.36 -1.58 -1.68
CA TYR A 26 -5.09 -1.04 -3.01
C TYR A 26 -5.81 0.31 -3.20
N PRO A 27 -5.11 1.35 -3.68
CA PRO A 27 -5.65 2.71 -3.77
C PRO A 27 -6.48 2.90 -5.06
N LYS A 28 -7.68 2.40 -5.09
CA LYS A 28 -8.55 2.54 -6.28
C LYS A 28 -8.73 4.01 -6.69
N GLY A 29 -8.61 4.29 -8.00
CA GLY A 29 -8.83 5.63 -8.55
C GLY A 29 -7.77 6.67 -8.18
N TYR A 30 -6.59 6.26 -7.70
CA TYR A 30 -5.55 7.19 -7.23
C TYR A 30 -5.07 8.17 -8.31
N ARG A 31 -5.19 7.86 -9.58
CA ARG A 31 -4.78 8.78 -10.66
C ARG A 31 -5.70 9.99 -10.81
N ASP A 32 -6.89 9.96 -10.20
CA ASP A 32 -7.81 11.10 -10.12
C ASP A 32 -7.56 11.95 -8.86
N TRP A 33 -6.58 11.57 -8.02
CA TRP A 33 -6.21 12.33 -6.82
C TRP A 33 -5.28 13.50 -7.16
N HIS A 34 -4.86 14.25 -6.15
CA HIS A 34 -3.94 15.35 -6.33
C HIS A 34 -2.58 14.85 -6.80
N HIS A 35 -2.13 15.31 -7.95
CA HIS A 35 -0.77 15.11 -8.42
C HIS A 35 0.16 16.03 -7.63
N VAL A 36 1.13 15.45 -6.92
CA VAL A 36 2.06 16.20 -6.07
C VAL A 36 3.29 16.61 -6.87
N LYS A 37 3.93 15.64 -7.53
CA LYS A 37 5.11 15.87 -8.39
C LYS A 37 5.40 14.64 -9.25
N SER A 38 6.25 14.85 -10.25
CA SER A 38 6.86 13.77 -11.04
C SER A 38 8.38 13.93 -11.08
N MET A 39 9.08 12.81 -11.30
CA MET A 39 10.50 12.79 -11.62
C MET A 39 10.83 11.62 -12.53
N VAL A 40 11.95 11.72 -13.22
CA VAL A 40 12.52 10.63 -14.02
C VAL A 40 13.87 10.25 -13.42
N ILE A 41 14.07 8.96 -13.12
CA ILE A 41 15.36 8.42 -12.69
C ILE A 41 15.97 7.67 -13.87
N LYS A 42 17.08 8.15 -14.37
CA LYS A 42 17.84 7.59 -15.49
C LYS A 42 19.05 6.81 -14.99
N GLU A 43 19.64 6.03 -15.90
CA GLU A 43 20.91 5.35 -15.67
C GLU A 43 21.98 6.31 -15.14
N GLY A 44 22.81 5.83 -14.21
CA GLY A 44 23.78 6.63 -13.47
C GLY A 44 23.30 7.21 -12.14
N HIS A 45 21.97 7.22 -11.89
CA HIS A 45 21.45 7.59 -10.58
C HIS A 45 21.56 6.42 -9.60
N PRO A 46 21.97 6.62 -8.32
CA PRO A 46 22.12 5.53 -7.34
C PRO A 46 20.87 4.65 -7.13
N LEU A 47 19.69 5.22 -7.34
CA LEU A 47 18.41 4.49 -7.18
C LEU A 47 17.89 3.87 -8.48
N PHE A 48 18.64 3.96 -9.60
CA PHE A 48 18.16 3.50 -10.90
C PHE A 48 17.81 2.01 -10.91
N ALA A 49 18.64 1.16 -10.30
CA ALA A 49 18.41 -0.29 -10.27
C ALA A 49 17.05 -0.68 -9.66
N SER A 50 16.59 0.07 -8.64
CA SER A 50 15.33 -0.22 -7.95
C SER A 50 14.16 0.63 -8.44
N PHE A 51 14.43 1.85 -8.86
CA PHE A 51 13.40 2.87 -9.12
C PHE A 51 13.60 3.62 -10.44
N GLY A 52 14.37 3.08 -11.38
CA GLY A 52 14.52 3.66 -12.72
C GLY A 52 13.19 3.75 -13.45
N GLY A 53 12.96 4.87 -14.14
CA GLY A 53 11.73 5.15 -14.87
C GLY A 53 11.06 6.46 -14.47
N ILE A 54 9.80 6.61 -14.84
CA ILE A 54 8.96 7.78 -14.51
C ILE A 54 8.23 7.52 -13.21
N HIS A 55 8.31 8.46 -12.30
CA HIS A 55 7.59 8.44 -11.02
C HIS A 55 6.54 9.54 -10.99
N HIS A 56 5.31 9.20 -10.65
CA HIS A 56 4.30 10.16 -10.28
C HIS A 56 3.91 9.97 -8.83
N LEU A 57 3.87 11.05 -8.07
CA LEU A 57 3.34 11.04 -6.71
C LEU A 57 1.92 11.62 -6.71
N TYR A 58 1.00 10.84 -6.15
CA TYR A 58 -0.39 11.26 -5.90
C TYR A 58 -0.68 11.25 -4.41
N ALA A 59 -1.57 12.12 -3.97
CA ALA A 59 -2.00 12.23 -2.59
C ALA A 59 -3.52 12.42 -2.52
N ASN A 60 -4.17 11.74 -1.58
CA ASN A 60 -5.57 12.01 -1.30
C ASN A 60 -5.74 13.33 -0.51
N ASP A 61 -6.97 13.81 -0.35
CA ASP A 61 -7.27 15.08 0.32
C ASP A 61 -6.70 15.16 1.76
N LYS A 62 -6.69 14.03 2.47
CA LYS A 62 -6.12 13.98 3.83
C LYS A 62 -4.60 14.15 3.79
N ALA A 63 -3.91 13.51 2.84
CA ALA A 63 -2.47 13.68 2.69
C ALA A 63 -2.12 15.12 2.26
N ILE A 64 -2.93 15.77 1.42
CA ILE A 64 -2.73 17.19 1.07
C ILE A 64 -2.82 18.10 2.30
N LYS A 65 -3.70 17.81 3.25
CA LYS A 65 -3.72 18.54 4.54
C LYS A 65 -2.42 18.35 5.31
N GLY A 66 -1.85 17.13 5.27
CA GLY A 66 -0.56 16.83 5.87
C GLY A 66 0.60 17.62 5.25
N TYR A 67 0.65 17.71 3.91
CA TYR A 67 1.66 18.51 3.19
C TYR A 67 1.60 20.00 3.52
N ARG A 68 0.40 20.53 3.80
CA ARG A 68 0.18 21.94 4.16
C ARG A 68 0.30 22.20 5.66
N GLY A 69 0.33 21.16 6.49
CA GLY A 69 0.35 21.24 7.93
C GLY A 69 1.66 20.74 8.53
N LYS A 70 1.59 20.39 9.84
CA LYS A 70 2.75 19.88 10.59
C LYS A 70 2.77 18.35 10.69
N SER A 71 1.66 17.67 10.38
CA SER A 71 1.51 16.22 10.50
C SER A 71 0.45 15.70 9.53
N PHE A 72 0.61 14.43 9.16
CA PHE A 72 -0.36 13.74 8.32
C PHE A 72 -1.45 13.11 9.20
N PRO A 73 -2.74 13.45 8.98
CA PRO A 73 -3.85 12.82 9.71
C PRO A 73 -4.02 11.35 9.30
N ASP A 74 -4.61 10.54 10.18
CA ASP A 74 -4.96 9.16 9.86
C ASP A 74 -5.90 9.10 8.64
N GLY A 75 -5.67 8.13 7.77
CA GLY A 75 -6.31 8.01 6.47
C GLY A 75 -5.63 8.82 5.36
N SER A 76 -4.50 9.49 5.64
CA SER A 76 -3.64 10.04 4.58
C SER A 76 -3.07 8.90 3.75
N VAL A 77 -3.15 9.02 2.43
CA VAL A 77 -2.57 8.05 1.48
C VAL A 77 -1.74 8.79 0.46
N ILE A 78 -0.51 8.34 0.30
CA ILE A 78 0.44 8.84 -0.70
C ILE A 78 0.81 7.67 -1.61
N ILE A 79 0.74 7.92 -2.92
CA ILE A 79 1.02 6.93 -3.95
C ILE A 79 2.30 7.29 -4.68
N PHE A 80 3.11 6.27 -4.92
CA PHE A 80 4.29 6.27 -5.76
C PHE A 80 4.00 5.38 -6.97
N ASP A 81 3.59 5.99 -8.08
CA ASP A 81 3.29 5.29 -9.33
C ASP A 81 4.54 5.27 -10.20
N LEU A 82 5.17 4.11 -10.32
CA LEU A 82 6.41 3.91 -11.09
C LEU A 82 6.11 3.20 -12.40
N LEU A 83 6.49 3.85 -13.50
CA LEU A 83 6.36 3.33 -14.86
C LEU A 83 7.73 3.27 -15.55
N GLU A 84 7.83 2.46 -16.57
CA GLU A 84 8.95 2.53 -17.50
C GLU A 84 8.95 3.90 -18.21
N ASP A 85 10.12 4.39 -18.52
CA ASP A 85 10.30 5.56 -19.37
C ASP A 85 10.60 5.08 -20.80
N VAL A 86 9.75 5.46 -21.72
CA VAL A 86 9.90 5.11 -23.14
C VAL A 86 10.37 6.35 -23.90
N GLN A 87 11.52 6.24 -24.55
CA GLN A 87 12.02 7.28 -25.43
C GLN A 87 11.25 7.27 -26.75
N ASP A 88 10.65 8.38 -27.12
CA ASP A 88 9.96 8.60 -28.38
C ASP A 88 10.46 9.89 -29.03
N GLY A 89 11.46 9.78 -29.88
CA GLY A 89 12.18 10.92 -30.45
C GLY A 89 12.80 11.78 -29.35
N SER A 90 12.38 13.04 -29.26
CA SER A 90 12.79 13.99 -28.22
C SER A 90 11.87 13.99 -26.99
N ALA A 91 10.83 13.14 -26.98
CA ALA A 91 9.93 12.99 -25.85
C ALA A 91 10.28 11.76 -25.02
N VAL A 92 9.87 11.80 -23.74
CA VAL A 92 9.86 10.62 -22.86
C VAL A 92 8.43 10.42 -22.43
N THR A 93 7.89 9.22 -22.69
CA THR A 93 6.49 8.87 -22.39
C THR A 93 6.42 7.73 -21.37
N GLU A 94 5.26 7.59 -20.74
CA GLU A 94 4.97 6.47 -19.83
C GLU A 94 4.97 5.15 -20.62
N GLY A 95 5.72 4.17 -20.15
CA GLY A 95 5.65 2.78 -20.58
C GLY A 95 4.84 1.91 -19.62
N ALA A 96 5.19 0.64 -19.52
CA ALA A 96 4.53 -0.30 -18.64
C ALA A 96 4.66 0.12 -17.16
N ARG A 97 3.58 -0.07 -16.39
CA ARG A 97 3.64 0.17 -14.94
C ARG A 97 4.46 -0.90 -14.26
N LYS A 98 5.45 -0.49 -13.48
CA LYS A 98 6.35 -1.38 -12.72
C LYS A 98 5.77 -1.70 -11.35
N VAL A 99 5.34 -0.67 -10.61
CA VAL A 99 4.76 -0.84 -9.29
C VAL A 99 3.90 0.37 -8.90
N VAL A 100 2.84 0.12 -8.15
CA VAL A 100 2.11 1.14 -7.38
C VAL A 100 2.50 1.00 -5.93
N GLY A 101 3.37 1.89 -5.45
CA GLY A 101 3.76 1.98 -4.05
C GLY A 101 2.75 2.80 -3.27
N VAL A 102 2.41 2.35 -2.06
CA VAL A 102 1.41 2.97 -1.20
C VAL A 102 1.97 3.22 0.19
N MET A 103 1.86 4.44 0.67
CA MET A 103 2.01 4.80 2.07
C MET A 103 0.64 5.16 2.63
N HIS A 104 0.20 4.45 3.66
CA HIS A 104 -1.11 4.65 4.28
C HIS A 104 -0.95 4.98 5.77
N LYS A 105 -1.43 6.14 6.18
CA LYS A 105 -1.39 6.58 7.58
C LYS A 105 -2.52 5.97 8.39
N ASP A 106 -2.17 5.17 9.39
CA ASP A 106 -3.07 4.67 10.43
C ASP A 106 -2.25 4.47 11.71
N SER A 107 -2.36 5.41 12.63
CA SER A 107 -1.55 5.44 13.85
C SER A 107 -1.89 4.30 14.84
N LYS A 108 -3.06 3.69 14.71
CA LYS A 108 -3.47 2.54 15.53
C LYS A 108 -2.94 1.23 14.96
N LYS A 109 -2.97 1.09 13.64
CA LYS A 109 -2.60 -0.13 12.92
C LYS A 109 -1.09 -0.28 12.75
N PHE A 110 -0.39 0.80 12.43
CA PHE A 110 1.04 0.80 12.09
C PHE A 110 1.92 1.48 13.14
N LYS A 111 1.78 1.07 14.41
CA LYS A 111 2.46 1.71 15.55
C LYS A 111 3.99 1.65 15.46
N THR A 112 4.53 0.56 14.97
CA THR A 112 5.99 0.31 14.88
C THR A 112 6.70 1.14 13.82
N THR A 113 5.96 1.68 12.87
CA THR A 113 6.47 2.47 11.74
C THR A 113 6.00 3.92 11.79
N GLY A 114 5.79 4.47 12.99
CA GLY A 114 5.33 5.84 13.16
C GLY A 114 3.92 6.10 12.63
N GLY A 115 3.10 5.05 12.54
CA GLY A 115 1.73 5.10 12.04
C GLY A 115 1.63 4.98 10.52
N TRP A 116 2.68 4.57 9.80
CA TRP A 116 2.65 4.38 8.36
C TRP A 116 2.72 2.91 7.97
N GLY A 117 1.76 2.44 7.19
CA GLY A 117 1.82 1.17 6.49
C GLY A 117 2.36 1.36 5.08
N PHE A 118 3.10 0.37 4.59
CA PHE A 118 3.72 0.39 3.26
C PHE A 118 3.32 -0.84 2.48
N GLU A 119 2.96 -0.66 1.20
CA GLU A 119 2.72 -1.76 0.28
C GLU A 119 3.18 -1.39 -1.12
N GLY A 120 3.41 -2.40 -1.94
CA GLY A 120 3.65 -2.26 -3.36
C GLY A 120 2.77 -3.25 -4.12
N PHE A 121 2.24 -2.83 -5.25
CA PHE A 121 1.43 -3.65 -6.15
C PHE A 121 2.13 -3.78 -7.49
N GLY A 122 2.73 -4.93 -7.77
CA GLY A 122 3.50 -5.22 -8.98
C GLY A 122 2.64 -5.05 -10.23
N GLY A 123 3.12 -4.27 -11.21
CA GLY A 123 2.36 -3.93 -12.41
C GLY A 123 1.08 -3.13 -12.16
N GLY A 124 0.83 -2.71 -10.91
CA GLY A 124 -0.44 -2.09 -10.51
C GLY A 124 -1.58 -3.10 -10.33
N ASP A 125 -1.28 -4.38 -10.24
CA ASP A 125 -2.26 -5.45 -10.03
C ASP A 125 -2.56 -5.59 -8.53
N PRO A 126 -3.83 -5.38 -8.08
CA PRO A 126 -4.22 -5.48 -6.67
C PRO A 126 -3.91 -6.84 -6.01
N SER A 127 -3.77 -7.90 -6.82
CA SER A 127 -3.47 -9.25 -6.35
C SER A 127 -1.97 -9.51 -6.16
N LYS A 128 -1.10 -8.66 -6.74
CA LYS A 128 0.37 -8.85 -6.74
C LYS A 128 1.05 -7.96 -5.69
N ARG A 129 0.85 -8.27 -4.42
CA ARG A 129 1.51 -7.59 -3.30
C ARG A 129 2.99 -7.95 -3.25
N VAL A 130 3.88 -6.95 -3.10
CA VAL A 130 5.33 -7.15 -3.05
C VAL A 130 5.92 -6.98 -1.64
N VAL A 131 5.17 -6.40 -0.70
CA VAL A 131 5.55 -6.26 0.71
C VAL A 131 4.81 -7.25 1.59
N GLY A 132 3.50 -7.42 1.39
CA GLY A 132 2.66 -8.43 2.05
C GLY A 132 2.63 -8.27 3.58
N SER A 133 2.99 -9.33 4.31
CA SER A 133 2.97 -9.35 5.78
C SER A 133 3.95 -8.37 6.44
N ASN A 134 4.91 -7.84 5.70
CA ASN A 134 5.89 -6.86 6.19
C ASN A 134 5.43 -5.40 6.08
N ALA A 135 4.17 -5.17 5.70
CA ALA A 135 3.63 -3.82 5.47
C ALA A 135 3.70 -2.87 6.69
N ALA A 136 3.95 -3.41 7.89
CA ALA A 136 4.05 -2.68 9.15
C ALA A 136 5.43 -2.80 9.83
N SER A 137 6.46 -3.26 9.10
CA SER A 137 7.82 -3.48 9.63
C SER A 137 8.85 -2.56 8.98
#